data_b2f43c5a79247996167c4b99cfc22565
#
_entry.id   b2f43c5a79247996167c4b99cfc22565
#
_cell.length_a   1.000
_cell.length_b   1.000
_cell.length_c   1.000
_cell.angle_alpha   90.00
_cell.angle_beta   90.00
_cell.angle_gamma   90.00
#
_symmetry.space_group_name_H-M   'P 1'
#
loop_
_entity.id
_entity.type
_entity.pdbx_description
1 polymer ?
#
loop_
_entity_poly.entity_id
_entity_poly.type
_entity_poly.pdbx_seq_one_letter_code
_entity_poly.pdbx_strand_id
1 'polypeptide(L)'
;MASFTTKLFGIRTKLVFASSFLLVIPWLGYLYILEMEEYLSRAQEQTVLGTARALSAALSERPELFNDSSYSRATEGQDLYVYPVFYPLAIDDGNILDWRDYQQYEQHYQEGSSSPNPANEFSTFRSANLLGDPLSFRLMLGEYNRSLYAYLRVIDENVVMRNRESLRIDRSDNLRLALVNREGIFENYVIAPYADEFIYPYRIDGDIGDISSLQYESRITGRWNRTSEGYEIELRLPLEMLGDKLALSIYDIDDIGKRGLAAIVSTSGINSSESLGTLRRPTPEIDRIVAGMGLSNSRVQVVDRSQRVLLSEGDIQSASGLMLEELSQNEESLWLTLK
;
A
#
# COMPACT_ATOMS: atom_id res chain seq x y z
N MET A 1 66.70 38.62 -53.19
CA MET A 1 66.05 38.36 -51.91
C MET A 1 64.56 38.52 -52.13
N ALA A 2 63.87 37.43 -52.13
CA ALA A 2 62.46 37.34 -52.53
C ALA A 2 61.53 37.72 -51.36
N SER A 3 60.74 38.76 -51.61
CA SER A 3 59.61 39.13 -50.81
C SER A 3 58.48 38.05 -50.99
N PHE A 4 58.33 37.18 -50.06
CA PHE A 4 57.25 36.19 -50.08
C PHE A 4 55.91 36.88 -49.70
N THR A 5 55.06 36.91 -50.68
CA THR A 5 53.79 37.59 -50.76
C THR A 5 52.74 37.07 -49.73
N THR A 6 52.35 37.94 -48.84
CA THR A 6 51.10 37.83 -48.02
C THR A 6 49.84 38.19 -48.85
N LYS A 7 49.57 37.44 -49.91
CA LYS A 7 48.38 37.62 -50.74
C LYS A 7 47.57 36.31 -50.88
N LEU A 8 47.20 35.63 -49.79
CA LEU A 8 46.48 34.35 -49.93
C LEU A 8 45.10 34.28 -49.32
N PHE A 9 44.63 35.30 -48.64
CA PHE A 9 43.25 35.22 -48.10
C PHE A 9 42.49 36.51 -48.42
N GLY A 10 41.62 36.42 -49.40
CA GLY A 10 40.62 37.46 -49.68
C GLY A 10 39.70 37.62 -48.47
N ILE A 11 39.06 38.80 -48.37
CA ILE A 11 38.11 39.10 -47.26
C ILE A 11 37.04 37.99 -47.11
N ARG A 12 36.60 37.40 -48.22
CA ARG A 12 35.60 36.27 -48.19
C ARG A 12 36.15 35.03 -47.50
N THR A 13 37.39 34.66 -47.73
CA THR A 13 38.05 33.52 -47.14
C THR A 13 38.27 33.73 -45.64
N LYS A 14 38.65 34.94 -45.24
CA LYS A 14 38.76 35.30 -43.80
C LYS A 14 37.40 35.24 -43.07
N LEU A 15 36.35 35.66 -43.77
CA LEU A 15 34.97 35.64 -43.20
C LEU A 15 34.45 34.22 -43.08
N VAL A 16 34.74 33.34 -44.03
CA VAL A 16 34.41 31.91 -43.95
C VAL A 16 35.17 31.24 -42.81
N PHE A 17 36.46 31.51 -42.62
CA PHE A 17 37.22 30.99 -41.50
C PHE A 17 36.70 31.48 -40.15
N ALA A 18 36.36 32.76 -40.04
CA ALA A 18 35.80 33.34 -38.83
C ALA A 18 34.42 32.71 -38.51
N SER A 19 33.56 32.53 -39.50
CA SER A 19 32.25 31.87 -39.32
C SER A 19 32.40 30.39 -38.96
N SER A 20 33.37 29.68 -39.57
CA SER A 20 33.67 28.31 -39.26
C SER A 20 34.15 28.14 -37.80
N PHE A 21 35.00 29.07 -37.34
CA PHE A 21 35.49 29.07 -35.97
C PHE A 21 34.36 29.34 -34.95
N LEU A 22 33.40 30.17 -35.33
CA LEU A 22 32.23 30.48 -34.52
C LEU A 22 31.29 29.27 -34.34
N LEU A 23 31.28 28.33 -35.30
CA LEU A 23 30.53 27.07 -35.21
C LEU A 23 31.27 26.00 -34.41
N VAL A 24 32.59 26.06 -34.29
CA VAL A 24 33.38 25.10 -33.51
C VAL A 24 33.08 25.22 -32.01
N ILE A 25 32.82 26.41 -31.50
CA ILE A 25 32.57 26.65 -30.07
C ILE A 25 31.28 25.94 -29.63
N PRO A 26 30.12 26.12 -30.28
CA PRO A 26 28.91 25.36 -29.94
C PRO A 26 29.08 23.84 -30.09
N TRP A 27 29.82 23.40 -31.12
CA TRP A 27 30.11 21.99 -31.33
C TRP A 27 30.93 21.38 -30.18
N LEU A 28 31.99 22.05 -29.76
CA LEU A 28 32.77 21.61 -28.59
C LEU A 28 31.95 21.67 -27.31
N GLY A 29 31.13 22.71 -27.15
CA GLY A 29 30.20 22.81 -26.03
C GLY A 29 29.22 21.65 -25.97
N TYR A 30 28.66 21.27 -27.11
CA TYR A 30 27.76 20.12 -27.21
C TYR A 30 28.45 18.79 -26.85
N LEU A 31 29.66 18.55 -27.39
CA LEU A 31 30.45 17.37 -27.03
C LEU A 31 30.79 17.33 -25.54
N TYR A 32 31.14 18.47 -24.95
CA TYR A 32 31.43 18.57 -23.53
C TYR A 32 30.20 18.28 -22.66
N ILE A 33 29.02 18.74 -23.08
CA ILE A 33 27.75 18.45 -22.36
C ILE A 33 27.46 16.94 -22.40
N LEU A 34 27.59 16.28 -23.55
CA LEU A 34 27.40 14.85 -23.70
C LEU A 34 28.37 14.05 -22.79
N GLU A 35 29.63 14.42 -22.76
CA GLU A 35 30.65 13.76 -21.94
C GLU A 35 30.39 13.98 -20.45
N MET A 36 29.95 15.18 -20.08
CA MET A 36 29.58 15.54 -18.72
C MET A 36 28.34 14.73 -18.23
N GLU A 37 27.34 14.56 -19.09
CA GLU A 37 26.13 13.81 -18.83
C GLU A 37 26.46 12.32 -18.57
N GLU A 38 27.32 11.74 -19.41
CA GLU A 38 27.80 10.37 -19.22
C GLU A 38 28.63 10.22 -17.93
N TYR A 39 29.46 11.19 -17.61
CA TYR A 39 30.25 11.19 -16.39
C TYR A 39 29.36 11.29 -15.14
N LEU A 40 28.37 12.19 -15.13
CA LEU A 40 27.41 12.33 -14.05
C LEU A 40 26.57 11.07 -13.84
N SER A 41 26.10 10.48 -14.95
CA SER A 41 25.32 9.24 -14.90
C SER A 41 26.15 8.09 -14.28
N ARG A 42 27.39 7.91 -14.70
CA ARG A 42 28.29 6.90 -14.12
C ARG A 42 28.62 7.16 -12.64
N ALA A 43 28.80 8.43 -12.27
CA ALA A 43 29.04 8.79 -10.87
C ALA A 43 27.82 8.49 -9.98
N GLN A 44 26.62 8.76 -10.47
CA GLN A 44 25.38 8.40 -9.79
C GLN A 44 25.23 6.89 -9.64
N GLU A 45 25.45 6.13 -10.72
CA GLU A 45 25.41 4.67 -10.69
C GLU A 45 26.38 4.07 -9.65
N GLN A 46 27.63 4.58 -9.61
CA GLN A 46 28.61 4.13 -8.63
C GLN A 46 28.19 4.45 -7.20
N THR A 47 27.58 5.60 -6.97
CA THR A 47 27.07 6.00 -5.66
C THR A 47 25.94 5.07 -5.23
N VAL A 48 24.97 4.80 -6.11
CA VAL A 48 23.84 3.89 -5.83
C VAL A 48 24.34 2.46 -5.55
N LEU A 49 25.25 1.95 -6.37
CA LEU A 49 25.85 0.63 -6.15
C LEU A 49 26.66 0.56 -4.84
N GLY A 50 27.38 1.62 -4.51
CA GLY A 50 28.11 1.73 -3.24
C GLY A 50 27.18 1.69 -2.03
N THR A 51 26.09 2.45 -2.08
CA THR A 51 25.08 2.48 -1.03
C THR A 51 24.37 1.13 -0.90
N ALA A 52 24.00 0.51 -2.01
CA ALA A 52 23.36 -0.81 -2.02
C ALA A 52 24.27 -1.90 -1.42
N ARG A 53 25.58 -1.88 -1.72
CA ARG A 53 26.55 -2.81 -1.13
C ARG A 53 26.76 -2.57 0.36
N ALA A 54 26.86 -1.31 0.80
CA ALA A 54 26.98 -0.97 2.20
C ALA A 54 25.75 -1.43 2.99
N LEU A 55 24.55 -1.19 2.44
CA LEU A 55 23.29 -1.64 3.02
C LEU A 55 23.23 -3.17 3.10
N SER A 56 23.54 -3.86 2.01
CA SER A 56 23.58 -5.33 1.97
C SER A 56 24.56 -5.89 3.01
N ALA A 57 25.74 -5.30 3.17
CA ALA A 57 26.69 -5.70 4.19
C ALA A 57 26.15 -5.48 5.62
N ALA A 58 25.58 -4.30 5.91
CA ALA A 58 25.01 -3.98 7.21
C ALA A 58 23.83 -4.90 7.58
N LEU A 59 23.01 -5.25 6.60
CA LEU A 59 21.87 -6.15 6.80
C LEU A 59 22.32 -7.62 6.89
N SER A 60 23.37 -8.03 6.17
CA SER A 60 23.88 -9.43 6.21
C SER A 60 24.54 -9.78 7.54
N GLU A 61 25.04 -8.79 8.29
CA GLU A 61 25.55 -8.99 9.65
C GLU A 61 24.46 -9.28 10.68
N ARG A 62 23.19 -9.06 10.31
CA ARG A 62 22.03 -9.22 11.18
C ARG A 62 20.95 -10.12 10.56
N PRO A 63 21.24 -11.42 10.37
CA PRO A 63 20.31 -12.35 9.78
C PRO A 63 19.01 -12.51 10.60
N GLU A 64 19.04 -12.16 11.90
CA GLU A 64 17.89 -12.17 12.78
C GLU A 64 16.79 -11.20 12.33
N LEU A 65 17.12 -10.10 11.63
CA LEU A 65 16.14 -9.15 11.10
C LEU A 65 15.27 -9.78 9.97
N PHE A 66 15.78 -10.83 9.34
CA PHE A 66 15.09 -11.57 8.26
C PHE A 66 14.57 -12.92 8.73
N ASN A 67 15.06 -13.42 9.88
CA ASN A 67 14.71 -14.69 10.47
C ASN A 67 13.95 -14.47 11.78
N ASP A 68 13.10 -13.45 11.86
CA ASP A 68 12.34 -13.21 13.07
C ASP A 68 11.64 -14.51 13.50
N SER A 69 12.03 -15.04 14.67
CA SER A 69 11.51 -16.30 15.21
C SER A 69 10.00 -16.22 15.55
N SER A 70 9.44 -15.02 15.56
CA SER A 70 7.99 -14.80 15.54
C SER A 70 7.35 -15.33 14.26
N TYR A 71 8.08 -15.41 13.13
CA TYR A 71 7.61 -16.06 11.90
C TYR A 71 7.44 -17.59 12.05
N SER A 72 8.16 -18.21 12.97
CA SER A 72 8.14 -19.68 13.16
C SER A 72 6.94 -20.19 13.96
N ARG A 73 6.18 -19.32 14.61
CA ARG A 73 4.95 -19.67 15.37
C ARG A 73 3.66 -19.23 14.70
N ALA A 74 3.76 -18.62 13.52
CA ALA A 74 2.58 -18.25 12.76
C ALA A 74 1.90 -19.53 12.29
N THR A 75 0.63 -19.63 12.53
CA THR A 75 -0.24 -20.63 11.91
C THR A 75 -0.26 -20.30 10.42
N GLU A 76 0.31 -21.17 9.60
CA GLU A 76 0.35 -20.97 8.13
C GLU A 76 -1.06 -20.61 7.62
N GLY A 77 -1.16 -19.52 6.85
CA GLY A 77 -2.42 -19.07 6.25
C GLY A 77 -3.21 -18.03 7.04
N GLN A 78 -2.74 -17.56 8.21
CA GLN A 78 -3.42 -16.52 9.01
C GLN A 78 -2.62 -15.22 9.14
N ASP A 79 -1.52 -15.09 8.43
CA ASP A 79 -0.69 -13.90 8.49
C ASP A 79 -1.30 -12.76 7.66
N LEU A 80 -1.37 -11.59 8.26
CA LEU A 80 -1.74 -10.34 7.62
C LEU A 80 -0.47 -9.52 7.33
N TYR A 81 -0.18 -9.30 6.07
CA TYR A 81 1.01 -8.56 5.66
C TYR A 81 0.70 -7.09 5.49
N VAL A 82 1.47 -6.25 6.19
CA VAL A 82 1.39 -4.79 6.09
C VAL A 82 2.58 -4.31 5.26
N TYR A 83 2.31 -3.46 4.30
CA TYR A 83 3.32 -2.90 3.41
C TYR A 83 3.61 -1.44 3.76
N PRO A 84 4.86 -0.98 3.62
CA PRO A 84 5.17 0.43 3.79
C PRO A 84 4.49 1.27 2.72
N VAL A 85 3.82 2.32 3.14
CA VAL A 85 3.18 3.32 2.26
C VAL A 85 4.04 4.58 2.26
N PHE A 86 4.22 5.22 1.12
CA PHE A 86 5.16 6.32 0.94
C PHE A 86 4.55 7.71 1.13
N TYR A 87 3.23 7.80 1.09
CA TYR A 87 2.47 9.05 1.23
C TYR A 87 1.19 8.76 2.02
N PRO A 88 0.61 9.78 2.69
CA PRO A 88 -0.65 9.58 3.37
C PRO A 88 -1.74 9.21 2.37
N LEU A 89 -2.40 8.07 2.60
CA LEU A 89 -3.57 7.68 1.82
C LEU A 89 -4.76 8.54 2.24
N ALA A 90 -5.52 9.04 1.26
CA ALA A 90 -6.77 9.73 1.52
C ALA A 90 -7.84 8.68 1.87
N ILE A 91 -8.37 8.73 3.09
CA ILE A 91 -9.39 7.78 3.59
C ILE A 91 -10.81 8.34 3.50
N ASP A 92 -10.98 9.50 2.92
CA ASP A 92 -12.22 10.26 2.89
C ASP A 92 -12.80 10.43 1.48
N ASP A 93 -12.06 10.09 0.45
CA ASP A 93 -12.49 10.23 -0.94
C ASP A 93 -13.16 8.96 -1.52
N GLY A 94 -12.95 7.80 -0.88
CA GLY A 94 -13.51 6.51 -1.33
C GLY A 94 -12.99 6.09 -2.70
N ASN A 95 -11.74 6.39 -2.99
CA ASN A 95 -11.14 6.17 -4.29
C ASN A 95 -9.96 5.20 -4.20
N ILE A 96 -10.02 4.10 -4.95
CA ILE A 96 -8.94 3.12 -5.04
C ILE A 96 -7.65 3.68 -5.67
N LEU A 97 -7.69 4.88 -6.27
CA LEU A 97 -6.55 5.43 -7.01
C LEU A 97 -5.30 5.54 -6.15
N ASP A 98 -5.46 5.88 -4.87
CA ASP A 98 -4.35 5.98 -3.92
C ASP A 98 -3.70 4.64 -3.61
N TRP A 99 -4.46 3.54 -3.82
CA TRP A 99 -4.01 2.18 -3.58
C TRP A 99 -3.47 1.49 -4.84
N ARG A 100 -3.46 2.16 -6.00
CA ARG A 100 -3.07 1.55 -7.28
C ARG A 100 -1.69 0.90 -7.23
N ASP A 101 -0.72 1.57 -6.62
CA ASP A 101 0.66 1.08 -6.53
C ASP A 101 0.81 -0.12 -5.58
N TYR A 102 -0.21 -0.38 -4.77
CA TYR A 102 -0.24 -1.45 -3.77
C TYR A 102 -1.12 -2.64 -4.17
N GLN A 103 -1.80 -2.61 -5.31
CA GLN A 103 -2.68 -3.68 -5.80
C GLN A 103 -1.97 -5.03 -5.92
N GLN A 104 -0.67 -5.04 -6.20
CA GLN A 104 0.14 -6.26 -6.26
C GLN A 104 0.24 -6.98 -4.90
N TYR A 105 -0.12 -6.32 -3.81
CA TYR A 105 -0.09 -6.84 -2.44
C TYR A 105 -1.46 -7.21 -1.91
N GLU A 106 -2.46 -7.22 -2.78
CA GLU A 106 -3.84 -7.54 -2.45
C GLU A 106 -3.99 -8.99 -1.98
N GLN A 107 -4.59 -9.17 -0.81
CA GLN A 107 -4.87 -10.47 -0.21
C GLN A 107 -6.35 -10.81 -0.43
N HIS A 108 -6.64 -12.01 -0.95
CA HIS A 108 -7.99 -12.44 -1.29
C HIS A 108 -8.56 -13.36 -0.23
N TYR A 109 -9.79 -13.07 0.17
CA TYR A 109 -10.57 -13.87 1.11
C TYR A 109 -11.93 -14.18 0.48
N GLN A 110 -12.30 -15.45 0.49
CA GLN A 110 -13.52 -15.92 -0.14
C GLN A 110 -14.20 -16.95 0.75
N GLU A 111 -15.50 -17.01 0.68
CA GLU A 111 -16.31 -18.03 1.29
C GLU A 111 -15.89 -19.44 0.80
N GLY A 112 -15.84 -20.40 1.73
CA GLY A 112 -15.43 -21.77 1.43
C GLY A 112 -13.94 -21.97 1.16
N SER A 113 -13.13 -20.91 1.16
CA SER A 113 -11.67 -21.03 1.18
C SER A 113 -11.23 -21.52 2.54
N SER A 114 -11.13 -22.83 2.69
CA SER A 114 -10.65 -23.46 3.92
C SER A 114 -9.23 -22.99 4.19
N SER A 115 -9.05 -22.21 5.26
CA SER A 115 -7.75 -22.15 5.93
C SER A 115 -7.32 -23.59 6.22
N PRO A 116 -6.07 -23.98 5.96
CA PRO A 116 -5.61 -25.36 6.18
C PRO A 116 -5.62 -25.83 7.63
N ASN A 117 -6.15 -25.01 8.54
CA ASN A 117 -6.24 -25.35 9.96
C ASN A 117 -7.67 -25.70 10.36
N PRO A 118 -7.96 -26.99 10.71
CA PRO A 118 -9.29 -27.45 11.14
C PRO A 118 -9.79 -26.82 12.44
N ALA A 119 -8.96 -26.04 13.16
CA ALA A 119 -9.39 -25.26 14.31
C ALA A 119 -10.16 -23.98 13.94
N ASN A 120 -10.20 -23.62 12.65
CA ASN A 120 -10.85 -22.42 12.12
C ASN A 120 -12.19 -22.71 11.44
N GLU A 121 -13.03 -23.54 12.04
CA GLU A 121 -14.41 -23.78 11.58
C GLU A 121 -15.29 -22.50 11.52
N PHE A 122 -14.73 -21.36 11.96
CA PHE A 122 -15.45 -20.08 12.02
C PHE A 122 -15.00 -19.04 11.00
N SER A 123 -14.09 -19.38 10.09
CA SER A 123 -13.57 -18.40 9.13
C SER A 123 -14.53 -18.09 7.99
N THR A 124 -15.43 -19.02 7.67
CA THR A 124 -16.42 -18.85 6.61
C THR A 124 -17.72 -19.55 6.97
N PHE A 125 -18.83 -18.82 6.92
CA PHE A 125 -20.17 -19.34 7.15
C PHE A 125 -21.07 -18.89 6.01
N ARG A 126 -21.90 -19.79 5.48
CA ARG A 126 -22.97 -19.46 4.54
C ARG A 126 -24.25 -20.14 4.97
N SER A 127 -25.37 -19.44 4.85
CA SER A 127 -26.68 -20.04 5.02
C SER A 127 -26.98 -20.99 3.86
N ALA A 128 -27.35 -22.23 4.17
CA ALA A 128 -27.52 -23.31 3.18
C ALA A 128 -28.60 -23.06 2.11
N ASN A 129 -29.31 -21.94 2.16
CA ASN A 129 -30.46 -21.63 1.29
C ASN A 129 -30.21 -20.50 0.30
N LEU A 130 -28.98 -19.98 0.19
CA LEU A 130 -28.66 -18.85 -0.69
C LEU A 130 -28.13 -19.35 -2.04
N LEU A 131 -28.75 -18.87 -3.10
CA LEU A 131 -28.32 -19.01 -4.50
C LEU A 131 -27.76 -17.65 -4.90
N GLY A 132 -26.47 -17.53 -5.09
CA GLY A 132 -25.79 -16.30 -5.50
C GLY A 132 -24.29 -16.51 -5.61
N ASP A 133 -23.57 -15.50 -6.03
CA ASP A 133 -22.13 -15.51 -6.03
C ASP A 133 -21.59 -15.55 -4.60
N PRO A 134 -20.51 -16.28 -4.33
CA PRO A 134 -19.95 -16.38 -2.99
C PRO A 134 -19.42 -15.03 -2.53
N LEU A 135 -19.78 -14.63 -1.30
CA LEU A 135 -19.21 -13.46 -0.64
C LEU A 135 -17.69 -13.53 -0.66
N SER A 136 -17.06 -12.45 -1.03
CA SER A 136 -15.60 -12.36 -1.04
C SER A 136 -15.13 -10.93 -0.79
N PHE A 137 -13.92 -10.78 -0.29
CA PHE A 137 -13.28 -9.47 -0.23
C PHE A 137 -11.79 -9.54 -0.53
N ARG A 138 -11.27 -8.42 -0.97
CA ARG A 138 -9.86 -8.17 -1.19
C ARG A 138 -9.38 -7.15 -0.17
N LEU A 139 -8.21 -7.40 0.41
CA LEU A 139 -7.64 -6.60 1.48
C LEU A 139 -6.25 -6.12 1.10
N MET A 140 -6.01 -4.83 1.25
CA MET A 140 -4.68 -4.23 1.25
C MET A 140 -4.42 -3.58 2.61
N LEU A 141 -3.25 -3.80 3.19
CA LEU A 141 -2.81 -3.20 4.44
C LEU A 141 -1.53 -2.40 4.22
N GLY A 142 -1.54 -1.15 4.63
CA GLY A 142 -0.42 -0.24 4.53
C GLY A 142 -0.07 0.44 5.84
N GLU A 143 1.20 0.73 6.08
CA GLU A 143 1.66 1.49 7.24
C GLU A 143 2.29 2.81 6.81
N TYR A 144 1.81 3.92 7.37
CA TYR A 144 2.37 5.24 7.18
C TYR A 144 2.23 6.08 8.44
N ASN A 145 3.31 6.76 8.84
CA ASN A 145 3.33 7.75 9.93
C ASN A 145 2.54 7.32 11.19
N ARG A 146 2.88 6.13 11.76
CA ARG A 146 2.26 5.57 12.97
C ARG A 146 0.76 5.27 12.84
N SER A 147 0.28 5.05 11.63
CA SER A 147 -1.08 4.60 11.34
C SER A 147 -1.05 3.38 10.44
N LEU A 148 -1.93 2.43 10.72
CA LEU A 148 -2.29 1.35 9.81
C LEU A 148 -3.43 1.84 8.94
N TYR A 149 -3.30 1.67 7.65
CA TYR A 149 -4.34 1.88 6.65
C TYR A 149 -4.80 0.53 6.14
N ALA A 150 -6.09 0.37 5.98
CA ALA A 150 -6.69 -0.82 5.38
C ALA A 150 -7.69 -0.41 4.30
N TYR A 151 -7.62 -1.07 3.16
CA TYR A 151 -8.60 -0.98 2.10
C TYR A 151 -9.22 -2.36 1.88
N LEU A 152 -10.54 -2.43 1.91
CA LEU A 152 -11.31 -3.64 1.62
C LEU A 152 -12.23 -3.35 0.43
N ARG A 153 -12.19 -4.21 -0.56
CA ARG A 153 -13.18 -4.27 -1.64
C ARG A 153 -13.99 -5.54 -1.48
N VAL A 154 -15.25 -5.38 -1.14
CA VAL A 154 -16.18 -6.49 -0.89
C VAL A 154 -17.06 -6.69 -2.11
N ILE A 155 -17.18 -7.94 -2.56
CA ILE A 155 -18.09 -8.37 -3.61
C ILE A 155 -19.29 -8.98 -2.92
N ASP A 156 -20.44 -8.34 -3.12
CA ASP A 156 -21.69 -8.65 -2.44
C ASP A 156 -22.86 -8.30 -3.36
N GLU A 157 -23.74 -9.24 -3.59
CA GLU A 157 -24.87 -9.08 -4.51
C GLU A 157 -26.03 -8.24 -3.94
N ASN A 158 -26.16 -8.19 -2.59
CA ASN A 158 -27.30 -7.55 -1.92
C ASN A 158 -26.90 -6.72 -0.71
N VAL A 159 -26.30 -5.57 -0.92
CA VAL A 159 -25.85 -4.70 0.17
C VAL A 159 -27.01 -4.20 1.03
N VAL A 160 -27.09 -4.67 2.27
CA VAL A 160 -28.12 -4.31 3.24
C VAL A 160 -27.61 -3.38 4.31
N MET A 161 -27.82 -2.08 4.11
CA MET A 161 -27.44 -1.04 5.05
C MET A 161 -28.29 -1.06 6.33
N ARG A 162 -27.71 -0.52 7.41
CA ARG A 162 -28.41 -0.37 8.69
C ARG A 162 -29.57 0.63 8.56
N ASN A 163 -30.70 0.31 9.15
CA ASN A 163 -31.77 1.28 9.28
C ASN A 163 -31.41 2.30 10.37
N ARG A 164 -31.57 3.60 10.10
CA ARG A 164 -31.30 4.71 11.05
C ARG A 164 -32.12 4.64 12.33
N GLU A 165 -33.34 4.13 12.24
CA GLU A 165 -34.26 3.98 13.35
C GLU A 165 -34.00 2.74 14.20
N SER A 166 -33.17 1.79 13.69
CA SER A 166 -32.87 0.55 14.38
C SER A 166 -31.67 0.70 15.30
N LEU A 167 -31.87 0.31 16.55
CA LEU A 167 -30.80 0.18 17.54
C LEU A 167 -29.95 -1.10 17.29
N ARG A 168 -30.46 -2.04 16.47
CA ARG A 168 -29.76 -3.27 16.12
C ARG A 168 -28.68 -3.00 15.07
N ILE A 169 -27.44 -3.24 15.44
CA ILE A 169 -26.28 -3.07 14.58
C ILE A 169 -25.88 -4.36 13.83
N ASP A 170 -26.33 -5.49 14.34
CA ASP A 170 -26.06 -6.83 13.84
C ASP A 170 -26.99 -7.30 12.70
N ARG A 171 -27.94 -6.43 12.28
CA ARG A 171 -28.96 -6.74 11.26
C ARG A 171 -28.74 -5.98 9.95
N SER A 172 -27.51 -5.79 9.58
CA SER A 172 -27.06 -5.18 8.34
C SER A 172 -25.67 -5.67 8.03
N ASP A 173 -25.22 -5.47 6.83
CA ASP A 173 -23.83 -5.71 6.49
C ASP A 173 -22.93 -4.93 7.41
N ASN A 174 -21.96 -5.62 7.95
CA ASN A 174 -21.05 -5.00 8.88
C ASN A 174 -19.64 -5.58 8.77
N LEU A 175 -18.67 -4.72 9.03
CA LEU A 175 -17.30 -5.12 9.22
C LEU A 175 -17.04 -5.27 10.71
N ARG A 176 -16.49 -6.39 11.11
CA ARG A 176 -15.91 -6.59 12.44
C ARG A 176 -14.40 -6.55 12.37
N LEU A 177 -13.84 -5.81 13.31
CA LEU A 177 -12.41 -5.64 13.49
C LEU A 177 -12.06 -6.14 14.89
N ALA A 178 -11.27 -7.20 15.00
CA ALA A 178 -10.74 -7.69 16.27
C ALA A 178 -9.24 -7.53 16.31
N LEU A 179 -8.71 -7.07 17.42
CA LEU A 179 -7.28 -6.85 17.60
C LEU A 179 -6.85 -7.19 19.03
N VAL A 180 -5.55 -7.40 19.19
CA VAL A 180 -4.90 -7.38 20.49
C VAL A 180 -4.15 -6.06 20.58
N ASN A 181 -4.41 -5.27 21.62
CA ASN A 181 -3.74 -4.01 21.84
C ASN A 181 -2.30 -4.22 22.37
N ARG A 182 -1.52 -3.16 22.54
CA ARG A 182 -0.14 -3.24 23.05
C ARG A 182 -0.01 -3.78 24.45
N GLU A 183 -1.09 -3.74 25.25
CA GLU A 183 -1.15 -4.28 26.60
C GLU A 183 -1.54 -5.77 26.62
N GLY A 184 -1.77 -6.37 25.45
CA GLY A 184 -2.19 -7.76 25.33
C GLY A 184 -3.70 -7.97 25.51
N ILE A 185 -4.49 -6.90 25.55
CA ILE A 185 -5.95 -6.98 25.75
C ILE A 185 -6.62 -7.18 24.40
N PHE A 186 -7.52 -8.16 24.33
CA PHE A 186 -8.37 -8.40 23.18
C PHE A 186 -9.48 -7.35 23.11
N GLU A 187 -9.62 -6.72 21.96
CA GLU A 187 -10.66 -5.72 21.68
C GLU A 187 -11.36 -6.07 20.36
N ASN A 188 -12.67 -5.88 20.33
CA ASN A 188 -13.49 -6.16 19.18
C ASN A 188 -14.37 -4.95 18.84
N TYR A 189 -14.44 -4.60 17.55
CA TYR A 189 -15.19 -3.45 17.07
C TYR A 189 -16.12 -3.87 15.94
N VAL A 190 -17.24 -3.15 15.82
CA VAL A 190 -18.20 -3.30 14.73
C VAL A 190 -18.42 -1.98 14.02
N ILE A 191 -18.51 -2.06 12.71
CA ILE A 191 -18.76 -0.94 11.79
C ILE A 191 -19.92 -1.33 10.90
N ALA A 192 -21.07 -0.68 11.06
CA ALA A 192 -22.28 -0.93 10.28
C ALA A 192 -22.91 0.41 9.88
N PRO A 193 -22.60 0.91 8.69
CA PRO A 193 -23.07 2.21 8.20
C PRO A 193 -24.55 2.14 7.78
N TYR A 194 -25.21 3.29 7.73
CA TYR A 194 -26.56 3.44 7.21
C TYR A 194 -26.61 4.24 5.89
N ALA A 195 -25.48 4.68 5.39
CA ALA A 195 -25.32 5.36 4.10
C ALA A 195 -23.86 5.26 3.64
N ASP A 196 -23.58 5.73 2.43
CA ASP A 196 -22.22 5.95 1.93
C ASP A 196 -21.62 7.17 2.65
N GLU A 197 -20.87 6.93 3.71
CA GLU A 197 -20.44 7.98 4.63
C GLU A 197 -19.19 7.57 5.44
N PHE A 198 -18.75 8.48 6.31
CA PHE A 198 -17.75 8.16 7.33
C PHE A 198 -18.23 7.03 8.23
N ILE A 199 -17.28 6.18 8.64
CA ILE A 199 -17.57 5.04 9.51
C ILE A 199 -17.71 5.50 10.97
N TYR A 200 -18.51 4.72 11.70
CA TYR A 200 -18.72 4.88 13.14
C TYR A 200 -18.41 3.55 13.84
N PRO A 201 -17.14 3.30 14.21
CA PRO A 201 -16.75 2.08 14.91
C PRO A 201 -17.25 2.07 16.35
N TYR A 202 -17.83 0.95 16.77
CA TYR A 202 -18.28 0.74 18.14
C TYR A 202 -17.56 -0.46 18.75
N ARG A 203 -17.01 -0.28 19.97
CA ARG A 203 -16.40 -1.38 20.72
C ARG A 203 -17.49 -2.30 21.27
N ILE A 204 -17.26 -3.61 21.13
CA ILE A 204 -18.18 -4.66 21.59
C ILE A 204 -17.64 -5.16 22.92
N ASP A 205 -18.34 -4.85 24.02
CA ASP A 205 -18.02 -5.32 25.37
C ASP A 205 -19.02 -6.40 25.87
N GLY A 206 -19.81 -6.99 24.96
CA GLY A 206 -20.84 -7.98 25.30
C GLY A 206 -21.79 -8.27 24.14
N ASP A 207 -23.09 -8.17 24.33
CA ASP A 207 -24.08 -8.39 23.28
C ASP A 207 -24.03 -7.24 22.26
N ILE A 208 -23.82 -7.59 20.99
CA ILE A 208 -23.78 -6.66 19.87
C ILE A 208 -25.16 -6.16 19.45
N GLY A 209 -26.22 -6.75 19.99
CA GLY A 209 -27.59 -6.51 19.53
C GLY A 209 -28.12 -5.09 19.73
N ASP A 210 -27.55 -4.29 20.62
CA ASP A 210 -28.05 -2.94 20.94
C ASP A 210 -26.90 -1.90 20.92
N ILE A 211 -26.93 -1.00 19.92
CA ILE A 211 -25.94 0.06 19.77
C ILE A 211 -25.87 1.00 20.97
N SER A 212 -26.95 1.15 21.74
CA SER A 212 -26.97 2.02 22.93
C SER A 212 -26.06 1.52 24.04
N SER A 213 -25.72 0.23 24.04
CA SER A 213 -24.80 -0.40 24.98
C SER A 213 -23.34 -0.39 24.51
N LEU A 214 -23.08 0.01 23.26
CA LEU A 214 -21.76 0.00 22.64
C LEU A 214 -21.03 1.33 22.83
N GLN A 215 -19.73 1.27 22.99
CA GLN A 215 -18.88 2.44 23.13
C GLN A 215 -18.30 2.87 21.76
N TYR A 216 -18.54 4.13 21.36
CA TYR A 216 -17.97 4.69 20.14
C TYR A 216 -16.44 4.83 20.24
N GLU A 217 -15.71 4.40 19.22
CA GLU A 217 -14.26 4.51 19.12
C GLU A 217 -13.86 5.54 18.03
N SER A 218 -13.55 6.73 18.47
CA SER A 218 -13.24 7.85 17.56
C SER A 218 -11.85 7.81 16.94
N ARG A 219 -10.95 6.99 17.44
CA ARG A 219 -9.57 6.87 16.92
C ARG A 219 -9.51 6.08 15.61
N ILE A 220 -10.46 5.18 15.38
CA ILE A 220 -10.61 4.46 14.13
C ILE A 220 -11.45 5.32 13.20
N THR A 221 -10.88 5.73 12.09
CA THR A 221 -11.53 6.58 11.10
C THR A 221 -11.55 5.90 9.73
N GLY A 222 -12.44 6.33 8.85
CA GLY A 222 -12.52 5.77 7.51
C GLY A 222 -13.82 6.11 6.81
N ARG A 223 -14.03 5.47 5.67
CA ARG A 223 -15.21 5.67 4.83
C ARG A 223 -15.73 4.33 4.30
N TRP A 224 -17.03 4.28 4.09
CA TRP A 224 -17.74 3.17 3.46
C TRP A 224 -18.48 3.71 2.23
N ASN A 225 -18.24 3.11 1.06
CA ASN A 225 -18.88 3.51 -0.19
C ASN A 225 -19.42 2.27 -0.91
N ARG A 226 -20.66 2.35 -1.37
CA ARG A 226 -21.22 1.30 -2.22
C ARG A 226 -20.70 1.41 -3.64
N THR A 227 -20.53 0.28 -4.28
CA THR A 227 -20.14 0.13 -5.68
C THR A 227 -21.22 -0.63 -6.46
N SER A 228 -20.99 -0.87 -7.73
CA SER A 228 -21.89 -1.71 -8.55
C SER A 228 -21.80 -3.21 -8.23
N GLU A 229 -20.72 -3.64 -7.54
CA GLU A 229 -20.43 -5.05 -7.25
C GLU A 229 -20.46 -5.36 -5.75
N GLY A 230 -20.84 -4.39 -4.90
CA GLY A 230 -20.84 -4.49 -3.45
C GLY A 230 -20.44 -3.17 -2.79
N TYR A 231 -19.32 -3.13 -2.08
CA TYR A 231 -18.87 -1.92 -1.39
C TYR A 231 -17.35 -1.91 -1.14
N GLU A 232 -16.84 -0.72 -0.89
CA GLU A 232 -15.44 -0.47 -0.53
C GLU A 232 -15.37 0.17 0.86
N ILE A 233 -14.36 -0.21 1.63
CA ILE A 233 -14.15 0.31 2.98
C ILE A 233 -12.69 0.75 3.09
N GLU A 234 -12.49 2.00 3.44
CA GLU A 234 -11.19 2.53 3.82
C GLU A 234 -11.13 2.76 5.30
N LEU A 235 -10.05 2.32 5.95
CA LEU A 235 -9.83 2.43 7.37
C LEU A 235 -8.46 3.02 7.69
N ARG A 236 -8.42 3.78 8.77
CA ARG A 236 -7.17 4.21 9.39
C ARG A 236 -7.23 3.93 10.89
N LEU A 237 -6.25 3.21 11.37
CA LEU A 237 -6.09 2.86 12.78
C LEU A 237 -4.75 3.41 13.31
N PRO A 238 -4.71 4.12 14.43
CA PRO A 238 -3.46 4.46 15.09
C PRO A 238 -2.72 3.19 15.55
N LEU A 239 -1.42 3.10 15.26
CA LEU A 239 -0.61 1.97 15.71
C LEU A 239 -0.46 1.86 17.24
N GLU A 240 -0.89 2.89 17.97
CA GLU A 240 -0.94 2.87 19.44
C GLU A 240 -1.99 1.89 19.97
N MET A 241 -3.07 1.70 19.21
CA MET A 241 -4.13 0.75 19.51
C MET A 241 -3.77 -0.70 19.18
N LEU A 242 -2.71 -0.91 18.42
CA LEU A 242 -2.46 -2.19 17.76
C LEU A 242 -1.20 -2.85 18.29
N GLY A 243 -1.34 -4.11 18.70
CA GLY A 243 -0.23 -5.02 18.98
C GLY A 243 0.19 -5.80 17.74
N ASP A 244 0.36 -7.10 17.88
CA ASP A 244 0.84 -8.00 16.84
C ASP A 244 -0.27 -8.86 16.20
N LYS A 245 -1.53 -8.70 16.61
CA LYS A 245 -2.65 -9.53 16.16
C LYS A 245 -3.83 -8.69 15.69
N LEU A 246 -4.40 -9.10 14.55
CA LEU A 246 -5.53 -8.45 13.91
C LEU A 246 -6.39 -9.48 13.18
N ALA A 247 -7.69 -9.26 13.12
CA ALA A 247 -8.61 -9.92 12.21
C ALA A 247 -9.65 -8.95 11.68
N LEU A 248 -10.05 -9.16 10.44
CA LEU A 248 -11.12 -8.45 9.76
C LEU A 248 -12.14 -9.46 9.27
N SER A 249 -13.42 -9.23 9.53
CA SER A 249 -14.52 -10.12 9.12
C SER A 249 -15.67 -9.33 8.54
N ILE A 250 -16.14 -9.74 7.38
CA ILE A 250 -17.38 -9.24 6.77
C ILE A 250 -18.52 -10.16 7.20
N TYR A 251 -19.57 -9.56 7.75
CA TYR A 251 -20.83 -10.20 8.09
C TYR A 251 -21.89 -9.69 7.14
N ASP A 252 -22.45 -10.58 6.36
CA ASP A 252 -23.36 -10.31 5.27
C ASP A 252 -24.80 -10.66 5.63
N ILE A 253 -25.73 -9.80 5.27
CA ILE A 253 -27.18 -9.89 5.53
C ILE A 253 -27.94 -9.66 4.23
N ASP A 254 -28.32 -10.70 3.52
CA ASP A 254 -28.98 -10.61 2.22
C ASP A 254 -30.47 -10.22 2.25
N ASP A 255 -31.19 -10.61 3.30
CA ASP A 255 -32.65 -10.46 3.35
C ASP A 255 -33.07 -9.24 4.17
N ILE A 256 -33.46 -8.17 3.49
CA ILE A 256 -33.94 -6.92 4.14
C ILE A 256 -35.13 -7.19 5.09
N GLY A 257 -35.95 -8.19 4.80
CA GLY A 257 -37.14 -8.50 5.61
C GLY A 257 -36.81 -9.27 6.87
N LYS A 258 -36.06 -10.36 6.75
CA LYS A 258 -35.69 -11.23 7.89
C LYS A 258 -34.45 -10.72 8.61
N ARG A 259 -33.55 -10.06 7.90
CA ARG A 259 -32.28 -9.54 8.40
C ARG A 259 -31.50 -10.57 9.21
N GLY A 260 -31.46 -11.80 8.70
CA GLY A 260 -30.68 -12.90 9.24
C GLY A 260 -29.31 -12.95 8.60
N LEU A 261 -28.32 -13.44 9.34
CA LEU A 261 -26.97 -13.64 8.83
C LEU A 261 -26.99 -14.63 7.64
N ALA A 262 -26.44 -14.19 6.53
CA ALA A 262 -26.33 -14.94 5.28
C ALA A 262 -24.97 -15.62 5.18
N ALA A 263 -23.89 -14.84 5.27
CA ALA A 263 -22.53 -15.31 5.14
C ALA A 263 -21.57 -14.58 6.09
N ILE A 264 -20.40 -15.17 6.32
CA ILE A 264 -19.26 -14.55 7.00
C ILE A 264 -18.01 -14.91 6.21
N VAL A 265 -17.20 -13.91 5.88
CA VAL A 265 -15.84 -14.11 5.36
C VAL A 265 -14.86 -13.36 6.25
N SER A 266 -13.79 -14.00 6.67
CA SER A 266 -12.85 -13.50 7.65
C SER A 266 -11.41 -13.77 7.25
N THR A 267 -10.50 -12.87 7.65
CA THR A 267 -9.05 -13.09 7.49
C THR A 267 -8.53 -14.21 8.41
N SER A 268 -9.15 -14.37 9.59
CA SER A 268 -8.82 -15.40 10.58
C SER A 268 -9.97 -15.52 11.57
N GLY A 269 -9.86 -16.34 12.61
CA GLY A 269 -10.83 -16.36 13.71
C GLY A 269 -10.89 -14.99 14.40
N ILE A 270 -12.08 -14.60 14.89
CA ILE A 270 -12.34 -13.26 15.45
C ILE A 270 -12.80 -13.29 16.90
N ASN A 271 -12.94 -14.47 17.51
CA ASN A 271 -13.60 -14.62 18.78
C ASN A 271 -12.65 -14.67 20.00
N SER A 272 -11.35 -14.85 19.76
CA SER A 272 -10.34 -14.90 20.83
C SER A 272 -8.99 -14.40 20.34
N SER A 273 -8.15 -13.95 21.25
CA SER A 273 -6.79 -13.49 20.94
C SER A 273 -5.92 -14.54 20.26
N GLU A 274 -6.14 -15.83 20.55
CA GLU A 274 -5.39 -16.93 19.94
C GLU A 274 -5.79 -17.18 18.48
N SER A 275 -7.05 -16.92 18.14
CA SER A 275 -7.58 -17.16 16.79
C SER A 275 -7.28 -16.04 15.79
N LEU A 276 -6.84 -14.87 16.26
CA LEU A 276 -6.50 -13.75 15.39
C LEU A 276 -5.26 -14.04 14.55
N GLY A 277 -5.24 -13.49 13.33
CA GLY A 277 -4.07 -13.50 12.45
C GLY A 277 -2.92 -12.67 13.03
N THR A 278 -1.70 -13.07 12.72
CA THR A 278 -0.51 -12.32 13.10
C THR A 278 -0.26 -11.20 12.11
N LEU A 279 -0.11 -9.99 12.63
CA LEU A 279 0.17 -8.81 11.83
C LEU A 279 1.68 -8.70 11.55
N ARG A 280 2.06 -8.92 10.30
CA ARG A 280 3.44 -8.84 9.84
C ARG A 280 3.73 -7.43 9.34
N ARG A 281 4.44 -6.68 10.16
CA ARG A 281 4.77 -5.27 9.90
C ARG A 281 6.23 -5.11 9.51
N PRO A 282 6.60 -4.02 8.80
CA PRO A 282 7.99 -3.66 8.55
C PRO A 282 8.78 -3.58 9.87
N THR A 283 10.02 -4.04 9.85
CA THR A 283 10.87 -4.08 11.05
C THR A 283 11.49 -2.70 11.31
N PRO A 284 11.22 -2.02 12.46
CA PRO A 284 11.74 -0.67 12.73
C PRO A 284 13.27 -0.55 12.74
N GLU A 285 13.97 -1.67 12.88
CA GLU A 285 15.43 -1.69 12.84
C GLU A 285 15.96 -1.58 11.42
N ILE A 286 15.29 -2.19 10.46
CA ILE A 286 15.61 -2.03 9.02
C ILE A 286 15.41 -0.57 8.64
N ASP A 287 14.29 0.06 9.06
CA ASP A 287 14.00 1.47 8.84
C ASP A 287 15.16 2.35 9.34
N ARG A 288 15.64 2.12 10.58
CA ARG A 288 16.73 2.90 11.14
C ARG A 288 18.06 2.75 10.40
N ILE A 289 18.37 1.55 9.92
CA ILE A 289 19.58 1.29 9.14
C ILE A 289 19.51 2.04 7.81
N VAL A 290 18.38 1.98 7.12
CA VAL A 290 18.18 2.61 5.81
C VAL A 290 18.10 4.13 5.94
N ALA A 291 17.33 4.67 6.89
CA ALA A 291 17.21 6.10 7.14
C ALA A 291 18.57 6.76 7.50
N GLY A 292 19.47 6.01 8.18
CA GLY A 292 20.82 6.47 8.49
C GLY A 292 21.74 6.67 7.27
N MET A 293 21.36 6.20 6.10
CA MET A 293 22.20 6.27 4.88
C MET A 293 22.00 7.53 4.04
N GLY A 294 21.06 8.42 4.42
CA GLY A 294 20.89 9.72 3.75
C GLY A 294 20.61 9.61 2.25
N LEU A 295 19.62 8.82 1.89
CA LEU A 295 19.24 8.60 0.50
C LEU A 295 18.70 9.89 -0.13
N SER A 296 19.50 10.52 -0.99
CA SER A 296 19.08 11.66 -1.78
C SER A 296 18.83 11.21 -3.23
N ASN A 297 17.64 11.50 -3.74
CA ASN A 297 17.22 11.22 -5.11
C ASN A 297 17.38 9.73 -5.53
N SER A 298 17.19 8.82 -4.59
CA SER A 298 17.21 7.38 -4.83
C SER A 298 16.22 6.68 -3.91
N ARG A 299 15.61 5.61 -4.39
CA ARG A 299 14.72 4.75 -3.60
C ARG A 299 15.40 3.40 -3.36
N VAL A 300 15.41 2.97 -2.11
CA VAL A 300 15.90 1.64 -1.70
C VAL A 300 14.72 0.79 -1.29
N GLN A 301 14.66 -0.42 -1.82
CA GLN A 301 13.71 -1.43 -1.40
C GLN A 301 14.46 -2.61 -0.80
N VAL A 302 14.09 -3.00 0.42
CA VAL A 302 14.57 -4.21 1.07
C VAL A 302 13.51 -5.28 0.89
N VAL A 303 13.88 -6.40 0.29
CA VAL A 303 12.96 -7.52 0.04
C VAL A 303 13.44 -8.78 0.76
N ASP A 304 12.52 -9.60 1.24
CA ASP A 304 12.83 -10.89 1.84
C ASP A 304 13.07 -11.97 0.75
N ARG A 305 13.36 -13.21 1.20
CA ARG A 305 13.56 -14.36 0.29
C ARG A 305 12.32 -14.72 -0.53
N SER A 306 11.15 -14.30 -0.07
CA SER A 306 9.85 -14.51 -0.74
C SER A 306 9.46 -13.33 -1.65
N GLN A 307 10.43 -12.43 -1.94
CA GLN A 307 10.23 -11.21 -2.75
C GLN A 307 9.23 -10.21 -2.16
N ARG A 308 8.95 -10.27 -0.86
CA ARG A 308 8.10 -9.31 -0.17
C ARG A 308 8.92 -8.09 0.20
N VAL A 309 8.36 -6.89 -0.04
CA VAL A 309 8.98 -5.64 0.36
C VAL A 309 8.83 -5.46 1.87
N LEU A 310 9.95 -5.48 2.58
CA LEU A 310 10.02 -5.24 4.02
C LEU A 310 10.13 -3.75 4.34
N LEU A 311 10.78 -3.00 3.44
CA LEU A 311 10.96 -1.55 3.53
C LEU A 311 11.10 -0.97 2.14
N SER A 312 10.61 0.26 1.98
CA SER A 312 10.94 1.10 0.83
C SER A 312 11.12 2.53 1.34
N GLU A 313 12.30 3.07 1.18
CA GLU A 313 12.72 4.39 1.69
C GLU A 313 13.36 5.20 0.55
N GLY A 314 13.17 6.52 0.62
CA GLY A 314 13.72 7.46 -0.35
C GLY A 314 12.72 7.90 -1.42
N ASP A 315 13.03 9.04 -2.04
CA ASP A 315 12.23 9.66 -3.08
C ASP A 315 13.08 9.89 -4.33
N ILE A 316 12.52 9.59 -5.50
CA ILE A 316 13.14 9.84 -6.79
C ILE A 316 12.52 11.12 -7.34
N GLN A 317 13.21 12.24 -7.19
CA GLN A 317 12.82 13.48 -7.83
C GLN A 317 13.39 13.51 -9.26
N SER A 318 12.52 13.62 -10.26
CA SER A 318 13.00 13.85 -11.62
C SER A 318 13.63 15.24 -11.72
N ALA A 319 14.68 15.35 -12.52
CA ALA A 319 15.41 16.61 -12.74
C ALA A 319 14.54 17.76 -13.28
N SER A 320 13.34 17.46 -13.75
CA SER A 320 12.34 18.42 -14.27
C SER A 320 11.30 18.85 -13.20
N GLY A 321 11.37 18.36 -11.96
CA GLY A 321 10.35 18.63 -10.95
C GLY A 321 9.00 17.96 -11.23
N LEU A 322 8.90 17.16 -12.29
CA LEU A 322 7.73 16.35 -12.61
C LEU A 322 7.78 15.04 -11.84
N MET A 323 6.68 14.67 -11.23
CA MET A 323 6.56 13.35 -10.63
C MET A 323 6.65 12.26 -11.70
N LEU A 324 7.25 11.10 -11.38
CA LEU A 324 7.34 9.95 -12.29
C LEU A 324 5.99 9.52 -12.88
N GLU A 325 4.91 9.85 -12.21
CA GLU A 325 3.54 9.60 -12.63
C GLU A 325 3.16 10.37 -13.93
N GLU A 326 3.65 11.59 -14.11
CA GLU A 326 3.45 12.35 -15.37
C GLU A 326 4.28 11.80 -16.54
N LEU A 327 5.43 11.17 -16.24
CA LEU A 327 6.27 10.55 -17.29
C LEU A 327 5.64 9.26 -17.82
N SER A 328 4.99 8.47 -17.00
CA SER A 328 4.31 7.23 -17.44
C SER A 328 3.09 7.53 -18.31
N GLN A 329 2.34 8.60 -18.01
CA GLN A 329 1.21 9.03 -18.84
C GLN A 329 1.66 9.61 -20.18
N ASN A 330 2.83 10.26 -20.22
CA ASN A 330 3.38 10.81 -21.48
C ASN A 330 3.96 9.73 -22.40
N GLU A 331 4.53 8.65 -21.86
CA GLU A 331 5.01 7.55 -22.69
C GLU A 331 3.86 6.82 -23.39
N GLU A 332 2.75 6.54 -22.71
CA GLU A 332 1.58 5.95 -23.36
C GLU A 332 0.98 6.86 -24.45
N SER A 333 0.98 8.17 -24.25
CA SER A 333 0.48 9.12 -25.25
C SER A 333 1.39 9.23 -26.47
N LEU A 334 2.70 9.09 -26.32
CA LEU A 334 3.67 9.10 -27.43
C LEU A 334 3.57 7.85 -28.33
N TRP A 335 3.31 6.68 -27.75
CA TRP A 335 3.10 5.44 -28.51
C TRP A 335 1.79 5.42 -29.30
N LEU A 336 0.76 6.12 -28.81
CA LEU A 336 -0.52 6.26 -29.54
C LEU A 336 -0.45 7.24 -30.72
N THR A 337 0.53 8.15 -30.72
CA THR A 337 0.69 9.15 -31.80
C THR A 337 1.57 8.64 -32.95
N LEU A 338 2.31 7.53 -32.73
CA LEU A 338 3.21 6.93 -33.73
C LEU A 338 2.61 5.72 -34.47
N LYS A 339 1.31 5.46 -34.30
CA LYS A 339 0.52 4.49 -35.06
C LYS A 339 -0.43 5.22 -36.01
#